data_1fa0099e9d9e65479f95e44dc2667342
#
_entry.id   1fa0099e9d9e65479f95e44dc2667342
#
_cell.length_a   1.000
_cell.length_b   1.000
_cell.length_c   1.000
_cell.angle_alpha   90.00
_cell.angle_beta   90.00
_cell.angle_gamma   90.00
#
_symmetry.space_group_name_H-M   'P 1'
#
loop_
_entity.id
_entity.type
_entity.pdbx_description
1 polymer ?
#
loop_
_entity_poly.entity_id
_entity_poly.type
_entity_poly.pdbx_seq_one_letter_code
_entity_poly.pdbx_strand_id
1 'polypeptide(L)'
;MKIYRKEELNEYHQSLTYDDISLVPTEISRIKSRREVDTSFTFLNEDLLLPIISSPMESVTGLVMAKELNSLGCLGILNRFDSSLNEILGDSSNGNNVRAVSIALNTPDDIIEKLAGNNYIICIDTANASNHEVLNKAEEIKKKFKIRVIVGNIAHGATLDQLVNAGADAVRVGIGSGSVCTTSIQTGIGIGQVSSLLDVLFAREDKKLEIKIIADGGIKSPGDIAKAIALGADSAMLGRMLAGTKETPGEVIKYDDQLWKKYRGSASFGVKMKNEFIEGEETMIPYKGAVKNVIDGISDGLKSTMSYMNCLSLGELKEKNTFTLLSNSSYLERLPKK
;
A
#
# COMPACT_ATOMS: atom_id res chain seq x y z
N MET A 1 0.23 24.60 21.30
CA MET A 1 0.51 23.48 20.36
C MET A 1 0.93 24.10 19.04
N LYS A 2 2.06 23.70 18.45
CA LYS A 2 2.43 24.10 17.09
C LYS A 2 1.73 23.18 16.09
N ILE A 3 1.07 23.78 15.09
CA ILE A 3 0.44 23.08 13.98
C ILE A 3 1.38 23.19 12.79
N TYR A 4 1.61 22.10 12.10
CA TYR A 4 2.50 22.00 10.95
C TYR A 4 1.69 21.71 9.69
N ARG A 5 2.04 22.34 8.59
CA ARG A 5 1.65 21.92 7.25
C ARG A 5 2.63 20.89 6.72
N LYS A 6 2.28 20.15 5.67
CA LYS A 6 3.15 19.10 5.09
C LYS A 6 4.51 19.67 4.63
N GLU A 7 4.56 20.92 4.16
CA GLU A 7 5.78 21.60 3.74
C GLU A 7 6.75 21.74 4.92
N GLU A 8 6.26 22.17 6.08
CA GLU A 8 7.06 22.31 7.31
C GLU A 8 7.51 20.96 7.87
N LEU A 9 6.72 19.89 7.67
CA LEU A 9 7.13 18.52 8.03
C LEU A 9 8.25 18.01 7.13
N ASN A 10 8.27 18.38 5.84
CA ASN A 10 9.32 17.98 4.91
C ASN A 10 10.67 18.62 5.25
N GLU A 11 10.68 19.79 5.85
CA GLU A 11 11.88 20.48 6.32
C GLU A 11 12.38 19.96 7.69
N TYR A 12 11.65 19.01 8.29
CA TYR A 12 12.02 18.48 9.60
C TYR A 12 13.26 17.59 9.52
N HIS A 13 14.25 17.84 10.35
CA HIS A 13 15.57 17.19 10.29
C HIS A 13 15.59 15.73 10.76
N GLN A 14 14.48 15.19 11.27
CA GLN A 14 14.38 13.79 11.70
C GLN A 14 13.49 13.01 10.73
N SER A 15 13.81 11.72 10.57
CA SER A 15 13.02 10.82 9.76
C SER A 15 11.71 10.47 10.48
N LEU A 16 10.57 10.90 9.95
CA LEU A 16 9.25 10.77 10.56
C LEU A 16 8.52 9.50 10.11
N THR A 17 7.80 8.90 11.04
CA THR A 17 6.85 7.81 10.85
C THR A 17 5.42 8.28 11.11
N TYR A 18 4.40 7.42 10.86
CA TYR A 18 3.02 7.76 11.24
C TYR A 18 2.83 7.90 12.76
N ASP A 19 3.71 7.31 13.57
CA ASP A 19 3.65 7.41 15.02
C ASP A 19 4.10 8.79 15.53
N ASP A 20 4.89 9.52 14.73
CA ASP A 20 5.43 10.84 15.08
C ASP A 20 4.46 11.98 14.79
N ILE A 21 3.39 11.75 14.03
CA ILE A 21 2.44 12.77 13.63
C ILE A 21 0.99 12.43 13.99
N SER A 22 0.16 13.46 14.14
CA SER A 22 -1.30 13.33 14.24
C SER A 22 -1.98 14.40 13.41
N LEU A 23 -3.12 14.07 12.80
CA LEU A 23 -4.00 15.06 12.18
C LEU A 23 -4.60 15.97 13.25
N VAL A 24 -4.74 17.26 12.93
CA VAL A 24 -5.39 18.24 13.79
C VAL A 24 -6.81 18.44 13.27
N PRO A 25 -7.85 18.18 14.08
CA PRO A 25 -9.22 18.35 13.63
C PRO A 25 -9.50 19.82 13.28
N THR A 26 -10.44 20.07 12.39
CA THR A 26 -10.92 21.42 12.12
C THR A 26 -11.64 21.98 13.34
N GLU A 27 -11.68 23.31 13.50
CA GLU A 27 -12.34 23.96 14.62
C GLU A 27 -13.83 23.62 14.70
N ILE A 28 -14.51 23.62 13.56
CA ILE A 28 -15.94 23.27 13.47
C ILE A 28 -16.17 22.40 12.23
N SER A 29 -16.63 21.16 12.44
CA SER A 29 -17.13 20.33 11.37
C SER A 29 -18.64 20.55 11.17
N ARG A 30 -19.06 20.65 9.91
CA ARG A 30 -20.48 20.76 9.50
C ARG A 30 -21.07 19.40 9.10
N ILE A 31 -20.26 18.34 9.08
CA ILE A 31 -20.68 16.98 8.72
C ILE A 31 -21.46 16.38 9.89
N LYS A 32 -22.75 16.11 9.69
CA LYS A 32 -23.65 15.57 10.73
C LYS A 32 -23.53 14.07 10.90
N SER A 33 -23.13 13.36 9.84
CA SER A 33 -23.03 11.90 9.85
C SER A 33 -21.89 11.43 8.95
N ARG A 34 -21.15 10.42 9.38
CA ARG A 34 -20.14 9.72 8.56
C ARG A 34 -20.72 9.17 7.24
N ARG A 35 -22.05 9.03 7.14
CA ARG A 35 -22.73 8.57 5.90
C ARG A 35 -22.70 9.61 4.78
N GLU A 36 -22.46 10.87 5.09
CA GLU A 36 -22.34 11.96 4.12
C GLU A 36 -20.97 11.94 3.40
N VAL A 37 -20.00 11.20 3.97
CA VAL A 37 -18.63 11.18 3.48
C VAL A 37 -18.47 10.14 2.38
N ASP A 38 -17.90 10.55 1.25
CA ASP A 38 -17.55 9.70 0.13
C ASP A 38 -16.04 9.40 0.12
N THR A 39 -15.71 8.11 0.15
CA THR A 39 -14.33 7.60 0.10
C THR A 39 -13.98 7.01 -1.27
N SER A 40 -14.88 7.11 -2.24
CA SER A 40 -14.66 6.60 -3.59
C SER A 40 -13.66 7.45 -4.36
N PHE A 41 -12.92 6.81 -5.26
CA PHE A 41 -11.96 7.49 -6.14
C PHE A 41 -11.60 6.59 -7.34
N THR A 42 -11.06 7.20 -8.38
CA THR A 42 -10.56 6.46 -9.55
C THR A 42 -9.04 6.27 -9.45
N PHE A 43 -8.59 5.03 -9.54
CA PHE A 43 -7.19 4.64 -9.53
C PHE A 43 -6.84 3.84 -10.78
N LEU A 44 -5.98 4.38 -11.65
CA LEU A 44 -5.56 3.74 -12.90
C LEU A 44 -6.75 3.22 -13.74
N ASN A 45 -7.79 4.03 -13.89
CA ASN A 45 -9.06 3.71 -14.57
C ASN A 45 -9.90 2.60 -13.90
N GLU A 46 -9.63 2.29 -12.63
CA GLU A 46 -10.50 1.44 -11.81
C GLU A 46 -11.25 2.33 -10.81
N ASP A 47 -12.57 2.20 -10.77
CA ASP A 47 -13.39 2.87 -9.76
C ASP A 47 -13.39 2.04 -8.47
N LEU A 48 -12.87 2.64 -7.41
CA LEU A 48 -12.72 2.03 -6.09
C LEU A 48 -13.56 2.78 -5.05
N LEU A 49 -14.09 2.05 -4.07
CA LEU A 49 -14.87 2.61 -2.96
C LEU A 49 -13.98 3.09 -1.80
N LEU A 50 -12.76 2.55 -1.72
CA LEU A 50 -11.78 2.87 -0.68
C LEU A 50 -10.38 2.99 -1.27
N PRO A 51 -9.52 3.91 -0.77
CA PRO A 51 -8.16 4.10 -1.24
C PRO A 51 -7.22 2.99 -0.72
N ILE A 52 -7.63 1.73 -0.89
CA ILE A 52 -6.96 0.56 -0.33
C ILE A 52 -6.51 -0.37 -1.44
N ILE A 53 -5.23 -0.73 -1.39
CA ILE A 53 -4.59 -1.72 -2.26
C ILE A 53 -3.97 -2.80 -1.38
N SER A 54 -4.09 -4.08 -1.73
CA SER A 54 -3.41 -5.13 -0.97
C SER A 54 -1.97 -5.31 -1.44
N SER A 55 -1.07 -5.60 -0.48
CA SER A 55 0.32 -5.93 -0.78
C SER A 55 0.42 -7.28 -1.50
N PRO A 56 1.18 -7.39 -2.60
CA PRO A 56 1.35 -8.62 -3.36
C PRO A 56 2.30 -9.61 -2.67
N MET A 57 2.06 -9.87 -1.39
CA MET A 57 2.82 -10.82 -0.58
C MET A 57 2.17 -12.21 -0.64
N GLU A 58 2.99 -13.26 -0.68
CA GLU A 58 2.52 -14.66 -0.73
C GLU A 58 1.54 -14.98 0.41
N SER A 59 1.77 -14.45 1.61
CA SER A 59 0.93 -14.68 2.79
C SER A 59 -0.23 -13.68 2.96
N VAL A 60 -0.45 -12.77 2.00
CA VAL A 60 -1.50 -11.75 2.06
C VAL A 60 -2.48 -11.88 0.90
N THR A 61 -2.01 -11.76 -0.33
CA THR A 61 -2.89 -11.64 -1.49
C THR A 61 -2.73 -12.80 -2.46
N GLY A 62 -3.38 -13.93 -2.16
CA GLY A 62 -3.67 -14.98 -3.13
C GLY A 62 -4.95 -14.67 -3.92
N LEU A 63 -5.34 -15.62 -4.77
CA LEU A 63 -6.50 -15.46 -5.67
C LEU A 63 -7.80 -15.13 -4.91
N VAL A 64 -8.08 -15.81 -3.80
CA VAL A 64 -9.31 -15.61 -3.00
C VAL A 64 -9.35 -14.18 -2.43
N MET A 65 -8.24 -13.71 -1.87
CA MET A 65 -8.12 -12.36 -1.32
C MET A 65 -8.25 -11.30 -2.42
N ALA A 66 -7.59 -11.49 -3.57
CA ALA A 66 -7.68 -10.53 -4.67
C ALA A 66 -9.11 -10.36 -5.18
N LYS A 67 -9.84 -11.47 -5.38
CA LYS A 67 -11.25 -11.44 -5.79
C LYS A 67 -12.14 -10.77 -4.76
N GLU A 68 -11.98 -11.09 -3.48
CA GLU A 68 -12.80 -10.55 -2.40
C GLU A 68 -12.59 -9.03 -2.23
N LEU A 69 -11.33 -8.57 -2.24
CA LEU A 69 -11.03 -7.14 -2.13
C LEU A 69 -11.62 -6.34 -3.30
N ASN A 70 -11.53 -6.86 -4.51
CA ASN A 70 -12.14 -6.22 -5.67
C ASN A 70 -13.68 -6.15 -5.56
N SER A 71 -14.32 -7.17 -4.98
CA SER A 71 -15.76 -7.18 -4.69
C SER A 71 -16.14 -6.15 -3.62
N LEU A 72 -15.23 -5.85 -2.70
CA LEU A 72 -15.39 -4.85 -1.64
C LEU A 72 -15.01 -3.42 -2.08
N GLY A 73 -14.72 -3.22 -3.37
CA GLY A 73 -14.34 -1.90 -3.90
C GLY A 73 -12.93 -1.44 -3.53
N CYS A 74 -12.04 -2.38 -3.23
CA CYS A 74 -10.60 -2.18 -3.06
C CYS A 74 -9.84 -2.77 -4.25
N LEU A 75 -8.52 -2.59 -4.34
CA LEU A 75 -7.70 -3.22 -5.36
C LEU A 75 -6.86 -4.36 -4.76
N GLY A 76 -7.19 -5.60 -5.13
CA GLY A 76 -6.37 -6.77 -4.79
C GLY A 76 -5.29 -7.00 -5.84
N ILE A 77 -4.00 -6.94 -5.47
CA ILE A 77 -2.89 -7.30 -6.36
C ILE A 77 -2.47 -8.74 -6.08
N LEU A 78 -2.77 -9.65 -7.01
CA LEU A 78 -2.36 -11.05 -6.91
C LEU A 78 -0.84 -11.15 -6.83
N ASN A 79 -0.33 -11.93 -5.87
CA ASN A 79 1.10 -12.12 -5.73
C ASN A 79 1.68 -13.00 -6.86
N ARG A 80 2.94 -12.73 -7.25
CA ARG A 80 3.64 -13.43 -8.35
C ARG A 80 4.03 -14.88 -8.07
N PHE A 81 3.85 -15.35 -6.84
CA PHE A 81 4.15 -16.71 -6.42
C PHE A 81 2.90 -17.62 -6.43
N ASP A 82 1.71 -17.04 -6.70
CA ASP A 82 0.46 -17.76 -6.68
C ASP A 82 0.35 -18.68 -7.91
N SER A 83 0.15 -19.99 -7.67
CA SER A 83 0.03 -20.99 -8.72
C SER A 83 -1.22 -20.82 -9.61
N SER A 84 -2.22 -20.07 -9.14
CA SER A 84 -3.44 -19.78 -9.90
C SER A 84 -3.25 -18.76 -11.03
N LEU A 85 -2.04 -18.21 -11.20
CA LEU A 85 -1.75 -17.30 -12.32
C LEU A 85 -2.11 -17.92 -13.67
N ASN A 86 -1.78 -19.20 -13.88
CA ASN A 86 -2.14 -19.92 -15.11
C ASN A 86 -3.65 -20.09 -15.27
N GLU A 87 -4.40 -20.27 -14.17
CA GLU A 87 -5.86 -20.35 -14.17
C GLU A 87 -6.48 -19.03 -14.65
N ILE A 88 -6.05 -17.91 -14.10
CA ILE A 88 -6.59 -16.59 -14.50
C ILE A 88 -6.18 -16.18 -15.92
N LEU A 89 -5.02 -16.63 -16.41
CA LEU A 89 -4.58 -16.39 -17.78
C LEU A 89 -5.32 -17.25 -18.82
N GLY A 90 -5.85 -18.42 -18.42
CA GLY A 90 -6.65 -19.32 -19.26
C GLY A 90 -8.14 -18.94 -19.30
N ASP A 91 -8.63 -18.19 -18.34
CA ASP A 91 -10.04 -17.81 -18.22
C ASP A 91 -10.29 -16.45 -18.88
N SER A 92 -10.63 -16.49 -20.18
CA SER A 92 -11.02 -15.29 -20.95
C SER A 92 -12.39 -14.74 -20.55
N SER A 93 -13.10 -15.38 -19.61
CA SER A 93 -14.39 -14.88 -19.16
C SER A 93 -14.18 -13.71 -18.18
N ASN A 94 -14.89 -12.60 -18.40
CA ASN A 94 -14.94 -11.42 -17.51
C ASN A 94 -15.42 -11.75 -16.06
N GLY A 95 -15.58 -13.03 -15.71
CA GLY A 95 -16.01 -13.53 -14.40
C GLY A 95 -14.91 -13.60 -13.34
N ASN A 96 -13.65 -13.35 -13.69
CA ASN A 96 -12.53 -13.64 -12.80
C ASN A 96 -12.25 -12.54 -11.74
N ASN A 97 -12.93 -11.43 -11.72
CA ASN A 97 -12.81 -10.31 -10.75
C ASN A 97 -11.37 -10.04 -10.19
N VAL A 98 -10.32 -10.46 -10.88
CA VAL A 98 -8.93 -10.05 -10.61
C VAL A 98 -8.60 -8.91 -11.55
N ARG A 99 -8.04 -7.82 -11.01
CA ARG A 99 -7.74 -6.59 -11.77
C ARG A 99 -6.25 -6.29 -11.86
N ALA A 100 -5.46 -6.79 -10.93
CA ALA A 100 -4.03 -6.51 -10.86
C ALA A 100 -3.23 -7.75 -10.47
N VAL A 101 -2.03 -7.88 -11.07
CA VAL A 101 -1.10 -9.00 -10.83
C VAL A 101 0.31 -8.46 -10.66
N SER A 102 1.05 -9.00 -9.68
CA SER A 102 2.48 -8.67 -9.54
C SER A 102 3.35 -9.59 -10.39
N ILE A 103 4.46 -9.05 -10.87
CA ILE A 103 5.47 -9.75 -11.66
C ILE A 103 6.88 -9.53 -11.11
N ALA A 104 7.79 -10.42 -11.44
CA ALA A 104 9.23 -10.25 -11.26
C ALA A 104 9.88 -9.65 -12.52
N LEU A 105 11.11 -9.17 -12.41
CA LEU A 105 11.88 -8.64 -13.56
C LEU A 105 12.10 -9.68 -14.65
N ASN A 106 12.28 -10.94 -14.27
CA ASN A 106 12.50 -12.06 -15.16
C ASN A 106 11.20 -12.77 -15.61
N THR A 107 10.03 -12.17 -15.39
CA THR A 107 8.77 -12.74 -15.88
C THR A 107 8.78 -12.79 -17.41
N PRO A 108 8.50 -13.98 -18.03
CA PRO A 108 8.51 -14.14 -19.47
C PRO A 108 7.52 -13.23 -20.20
N ASP A 109 7.89 -12.79 -21.40
CA ASP A 109 7.08 -11.88 -22.21
C ASP A 109 5.71 -12.42 -22.60
N ASP A 110 5.63 -13.74 -22.86
CA ASP A 110 4.35 -14.40 -23.18
C ASP A 110 3.33 -14.35 -22.03
N ILE A 111 3.81 -14.34 -20.78
CA ILE A 111 2.96 -14.13 -19.60
C ILE A 111 2.49 -12.67 -19.56
N ILE A 112 3.41 -11.72 -19.80
CA ILE A 112 3.09 -10.28 -19.80
C ILE A 112 2.09 -9.96 -20.92
N GLU A 113 2.27 -10.54 -22.11
CA GLU A 113 1.34 -10.40 -23.24
C GLU A 113 -0.08 -10.88 -22.89
N LYS A 114 -0.20 -12.04 -22.24
CA LYS A 114 -1.50 -12.55 -21.78
C LYS A 114 -2.14 -11.65 -20.73
N LEU A 115 -1.34 -11.11 -19.78
CA LEU A 115 -1.82 -10.14 -18.79
C LEU A 115 -2.32 -8.86 -19.49
N ALA A 116 -1.59 -8.37 -20.47
CA ALA A 116 -1.96 -7.19 -21.26
C ALA A 116 -3.24 -7.43 -22.08
N GLY A 117 -3.35 -8.58 -22.74
CA GLY A 117 -4.53 -8.97 -23.52
C GLY A 117 -5.81 -9.02 -22.70
N ASN A 118 -5.71 -9.31 -21.40
CA ASN A 118 -6.83 -9.29 -20.45
C ASN A 118 -6.96 -7.97 -19.66
N ASN A 119 -6.22 -6.92 -20.03
CA ASN A 119 -6.26 -5.59 -19.44
C ASN A 119 -5.97 -5.53 -17.93
N TYR A 120 -5.14 -6.44 -17.39
CA TYR A 120 -4.70 -6.39 -16.00
C TYR A 120 -3.79 -5.18 -15.75
N ILE A 121 -3.81 -4.65 -14.53
CA ILE A 121 -2.74 -3.77 -14.03
C ILE A 121 -1.55 -4.65 -13.66
N ILE A 122 -0.36 -4.32 -14.16
CA ILE A 122 0.88 -5.02 -13.79
C ILE A 122 1.57 -4.27 -12.65
N CYS A 123 1.97 -5.01 -11.60
CA CYS A 123 2.79 -4.48 -10.52
C CYS A 123 4.20 -5.11 -10.59
N ILE A 124 5.20 -4.34 -10.99
CA ILE A 124 6.62 -4.75 -10.91
C ILE A 124 7.02 -4.71 -9.42
N ASP A 125 7.15 -5.88 -8.81
CA ASP A 125 7.37 -6.04 -7.38
C ASP A 125 8.85 -6.32 -7.08
N THR A 126 9.57 -5.29 -6.62
CA THR A 126 10.99 -5.33 -6.28
C THR A 126 11.27 -4.67 -4.93
N ALA A 127 12.37 -5.07 -4.27
CA ALA A 127 12.76 -4.46 -3.00
C ALA A 127 13.23 -2.99 -3.18
N ASN A 128 13.83 -2.67 -4.35
CA ASN A 128 14.27 -1.33 -4.71
C ASN A 128 14.03 -1.09 -6.20
N ALA A 129 13.11 -0.19 -6.51
CA ALA A 129 12.79 0.19 -7.89
C ALA A 129 13.66 1.32 -8.45
N SER A 130 14.50 1.95 -7.64
CA SER A 130 15.55 2.86 -8.09
C SER A 130 16.72 2.07 -8.68
N ASN A 131 16.45 1.31 -9.76
CA ASN A 131 17.36 0.38 -10.39
C ASN A 131 17.14 0.36 -11.91
N HIS A 132 18.22 0.35 -12.70
CA HIS A 132 18.16 0.37 -14.16
C HIS A 132 17.35 -0.77 -14.76
N GLU A 133 17.45 -1.99 -14.21
CA GLU A 133 16.68 -3.14 -14.69
C GLU A 133 15.18 -2.95 -14.52
N VAL A 134 14.77 -2.27 -13.45
CA VAL A 134 13.35 -1.94 -13.21
C VAL A 134 12.87 -0.89 -14.21
N LEU A 135 13.66 0.14 -14.46
CA LEU A 135 13.36 1.17 -15.47
C LEU A 135 13.23 0.54 -16.86
N ASN A 136 14.20 -0.28 -17.25
CA ASN A 136 14.22 -0.96 -18.56
C ASN A 136 12.98 -1.87 -18.71
N LYS A 137 12.62 -2.65 -17.66
CA LYS A 137 11.44 -3.54 -17.70
C LYS A 137 10.13 -2.77 -17.78
N ALA A 138 10.01 -1.68 -17.04
CA ALA A 138 8.82 -0.81 -17.09
C ALA A 138 8.66 -0.19 -18.49
N GLU A 139 9.76 0.33 -19.07
CA GLU A 139 9.78 0.91 -20.42
C GLU A 139 9.44 -0.13 -21.50
N GLU A 140 10.02 -1.33 -21.40
CA GLU A 140 9.72 -2.44 -22.29
C GLU A 140 8.23 -2.79 -22.29
N ILE A 141 7.66 -3.00 -21.10
CA ILE A 141 6.24 -3.34 -20.92
C ILE A 141 5.36 -2.23 -21.49
N LYS A 142 5.67 -0.98 -21.17
CA LYS A 142 4.87 0.17 -21.63
C LYS A 142 4.91 0.33 -23.14
N LYS A 143 6.08 0.19 -23.76
CA LYS A 143 6.26 0.30 -25.23
C LYS A 143 5.55 -0.82 -25.98
N LYS A 144 5.71 -2.08 -25.52
CA LYS A 144 5.15 -3.25 -26.20
C LYS A 144 3.63 -3.36 -26.03
N PHE A 145 3.14 -3.18 -24.81
CA PHE A 145 1.79 -3.61 -24.44
C PHE A 145 0.85 -2.45 -24.08
N LYS A 146 1.38 -1.24 -23.83
CA LYS A 146 0.59 -0.04 -23.43
C LYS A 146 -0.32 -0.26 -22.23
N ILE A 147 0.04 -1.18 -21.36
CA ILE A 147 -0.71 -1.55 -20.15
C ILE A 147 -0.41 -0.59 -18.99
N ARG A 148 -1.25 -0.63 -17.96
CA ARG A 148 -1.06 0.12 -16.72
C ARG A 148 -0.02 -0.55 -15.85
N VAL A 149 0.99 0.22 -15.38
CA VAL A 149 2.14 -0.30 -14.64
C VAL A 149 2.30 0.40 -13.30
N ILE A 150 2.26 -0.38 -12.22
CA ILE A 150 2.69 0.02 -10.88
C ILE A 150 4.14 -0.45 -10.69
N VAL A 151 5.00 0.42 -10.16
CA VAL A 151 6.40 0.07 -9.89
C VAL A 151 6.73 0.29 -8.42
N GLY A 152 7.52 -0.54 -7.81
CA GLY A 152 7.94 -0.33 -6.42
C GLY A 152 8.93 -1.37 -5.91
N ASN A 153 9.59 -1.03 -4.78
CA ASN A 153 9.38 0.16 -3.95
C ASN A 153 10.49 1.21 -4.16
N ILE A 154 10.15 2.47 -3.93
CA ILE A 154 11.14 3.56 -3.81
C ILE A 154 11.09 4.14 -2.39
N ALA A 155 12.17 4.79 -1.95
CA ALA A 155 12.24 5.44 -0.65
C ALA A 155 12.36 6.97 -0.73
N HIS A 156 12.69 7.51 -1.91
CA HIS A 156 12.87 8.96 -2.14
C HIS A 156 12.50 9.35 -3.58
N GLY A 157 12.24 10.64 -3.82
CA GLY A 157 11.75 11.16 -5.08
C GLY A 157 12.79 11.37 -6.18
N ALA A 158 14.09 11.12 -5.91
CA ALA A 158 15.17 11.42 -6.87
C ALA A 158 15.03 10.70 -8.22
N THR A 159 14.44 9.50 -8.25
CA THR A 159 14.24 8.71 -9.47
C THR A 159 12.81 8.75 -10.03
N LEU A 160 11.94 9.58 -9.44
CA LEU A 160 10.52 9.58 -9.79
C LEU A 160 10.26 9.96 -11.26
N ASP A 161 10.98 10.97 -11.77
CA ASP A 161 10.90 11.38 -13.16
C ASP A 161 11.38 10.29 -14.13
N GLN A 162 12.43 9.55 -13.77
CA GLN A 162 12.92 8.43 -14.58
C GLN A 162 11.88 7.30 -14.66
N LEU A 163 11.19 7.00 -13.54
CA LEU A 163 10.10 6.01 -13.51
C LEU A 163 8.91 6.45 -14.37
N VAL A 164 8.54 7.73 -14.29
CA VAL A 164 7.48 8.30 -15.16
C VAL A 164 7.88 8.20 -16.63
N ASN A 165 9.11 8.57 -16.98
CA ASN A 165 9.62 8.47 -18.36
C ASN A 165 9.69 7.03 -18.86
N ALA A 166 9.97 6.07 -17.96
CA ALA A 166 9.89 4.64 -18.25
C ALA A 166 8.44 4.10 -18.37
N GLY A 167 7.43 4.96 -18.12
CA GLY A 167 6.01 4.65 -18.30
C GLY A 167 5.32 4.06 -17.08
N ALA A 168 5.85 4.25 -15.87
CA ALA A 168 5.12 3.93 -14.65
C ALA A 168 3.90 4.85 -14.49
N ASP A 169 2.74 4.27 -14.23
CA ASP A 169 1.49 4.98 -13.96
C ASP A 169 1.27 5.19 -12.44
N ALA A 170 1.91 4.35 -11.62
CA ALA A 170 1.92 4.50 -10.16
C ALA A 170 3.23 3.98 -9.57
N VAL A 171 3.62 4.54 -8.40
CA VAL A 171 4.78 4.07 -7.62
C VAL A 171 4.37 3.71 -6.20
N ARG A 172 4.99 2.63 -5.68
CA ARG A 172 4.90 2.23 -4.27
C ARG A 172 6.05 2.88 -3.50
N VAL A 173 5.72 3.59 -2.43
CA VAL A 173 6.67 4.37 -1.63
C VAL A 173 6.80 3.76 -0.24
N GLY A 174 8.02 3.35 0.10
CA GLY A 174 8.40 2.83 1.41
C GLY A 174 9.39 1.67 1.33
N ILE A 175 10.56 1.83 1.94
CA ILE A 175 11.59 0.79 2.09
C ILE A 175 11.96 0.70 3.58
N GLY A 176 11.91 -0.52 4.13
CA GLY A 176 12.28 -0.79 5.52
C GLY A 176 11.16 -0.55 6.55
N SER A 177 10.03 0.02 6.17
CA SER A 177 8.90 0.35 7.06
C SER A 177 7.88 -0.78 7.23
N GLY A 178 7.97 -1.86 6.46
CA GLY A 178 7.06 -3.02 6.53
C GLY A 178 7.21 -3.79 7.85
N SER A 179 6.11 -4.33 8.38
CA SER A 179 6.06 -4.97 9.72
C SER A 179 6.85 -6.28 9.86
N VAL A 180 7.20 -6.92 8.76
CA VAL A 180 8.08 -8.12 8.69
C VAL A 180 9.27 -7.88 7.76
N CYS A 181 9.52 -6.61 7.41
CA CYS A 181 10.67 -6.20 6.62
C CYS A 181 11.88 -6.03 7.54
N THR A 182 12.96 -6.73 7.26
CA THR A 182 14.23 -6.59 7.98
C THR A 182 15.29 -5.86 7.15
N THR A 183 14.92 -5.30 5.99
CA THR A 183 15.85 -4.60 5.10
C THR A 183 16.67 -3.54 5.85
N SER A 184 16.02 -2.69 6.65
CA SER A 184 16.75 -1.65 7.42
C SER A 184 17.71 -2.21 8.45
N ILE A 185 17.40 -3.35 9.05
CA ILE A 185 18.27 -4.01 10.03
C ILE A 185 19.45 -4.69 9.32
N GLN A 186 19.18 -5.35 8.19
CA GLN A 186 20.17 -6.14 7.46
C GLN A 186 21.12 -5.29 6.60
N THR A 187 20.62 -4.18 6.06
CA THR A 187 21.36 -3.36 5.08
C THR A 187 21.74 -1.97 5.60
N GLY A 188 21.14 -1.52 6.71
CA GLY A 188 21.23 -0.14 7.19
C GLY A 188 20.42 0.87 6.34
N ILE A 189 19.63 0.39 5.35
CA ILE A 189 18.86 1.24 4.43
C ILE A 189 17.40 1.28 4.87
N GLY A 190 16.89 2.47 5.16
CA GLY A 190 15.50 2.68 5.51
C GLY A 190 15.23 4.16 5.81
N ILE A 191 14.03 4.61 5.50
CA ILE A 191 13.56 5.98 5.79
C ILE A 191 12.21 5.85 6.48
N GLY A 192 11.93 6.70 7.47
CA GLY A 192 10.62 6.80 8.10
C GLY A 192 9.53 7.07 7.05
N GLN A 193 8.43 6.34 7.13
CA GLN A 193 7.43 6.29 6.07
C GLN A 193 6.84 7.66 5.71
N VAL A 194 6.65 8.54 6.69
CA VAL A 194 6.14 9.91 6.46
C VAL A 194 7.18 10.74 5.72
N SER A 195 8.45 10.70 6.12
CA SER A 195 9.51 11.43 5.41
C SER A 195 9.72 10.93 4.00
N SER A 196 9.72 9.60 3.79
CA SER A 196 9.81 9.00 2.45
C SER A 196 8.66 9.44 1.55
N LEU A 197 7.42 9.41 2.10
CA LEU A 197 6.23 9.79 1.36
C LEU A 197 6.24 11.29 0.99
N LEU A 198 6.62 12.16 1.92
CA LEU A 198 6.72 13.61 1.68
C LEU A 198 7.74 13.92 0.58
N ASP A 199 8.93 13.34 0.65
CA ASP A 199 9.99 13.56 -0.34
C ASP A 199 9.53 13.18 -1.77
N VAL A 200 8.86 12.05 -1.92
CA VAL A 200 8.29 11.61 -3.22
C VAL A 200 7.14 12.52 -3.67
N LEU A 201 6.26 12.93 -2.76
CA LEU A 201 5.15 13.83 -3.07
C LEU A 201 5.63 15.21 -3.52
N PHE A 202 6.62 15.77 -2.85
CA PHE A 202 7.23 17.05 -3.25
C PHE A 202 7.97 16.94 -4.58
N ALA A 203 8.69 15.83 -4.83
CA ALA A 203 9.29 15.58 -6.14
C ALA A 203 8.25 15.50 -7.27
N ARG A 204 7.07 14.90 -7.00
CA ARG A 204 5.93 14.89 -7.92
C ARG A 204 5.41 16.29 -8.21
N GLU A 205 5.19 17.08 -7.16
CA GLU A 205 4.64 18.44 -7.25
C GLU A 205 5.61 19.39 -7.96
N ASP A 206 6.88 19.42 -7.56
CA ASP A 206 7.92 20.28 -8.13
C ASP A 206 8.13 20.02 -9.63
N LYS A 207 8.22 18.76 -10.02
CA LYS A 207 8.40 18.34 -11.41
C LYS A 207 7.09 18.23 -12.20
N LYS A 208 5.93 18.49 -11.59
CA LYS A 208 4.57 18.40 -12.17
C LYS A 208 4.32 17.05 -12.86
N LEU A 209 4.68 15.97 -12.19
CA LEU A 209 4.57 14.62 -12.72
C LEU A 209 3.16 14.06 -12.54
N GLU A 210 2.61 13.47 -13.60
CA GLU A 210 1.33 12.77 -13.58
C GLU A 210 1.55 11.30 -13.22
N ILE A 211 1.63 11.00 -11.93
CA ILE A 211 1.83 9.64 -11.42
C ILE A 211 1.07 9.46 -10.10
N LYS A 212 0.50 8.28 -9.89
CA LYS A 212 -0.16 7.94 -8.63
C LYS A 212 0.85 7.48 -7.59
N ILE A 213 0.67 7.91 -6.35
CA ILE A 213 1.55 7.57 -5.22
C ILE A 213 0.80 6.62 -4.28
N ILE A 214 1.37 5.44 -4.06
CA ILE A 214 0.87 4.41 -3.14
C ILE A 214 1.75 4.43 -1.88
N ALA A 215 1.18 4.77 -0.74
CA ALA A 215 1.87 4.68 0.55
C ALA A 215 1.97 3.21 0.98
N ASP A 216 3.17 2.63 0.99
CA ASP A 216 3.40 1.20 1.25
C ASP A 216 4.34 0.98 2.44
N GLY A 217 3.81 0.48 3.54
CA GLY A 217 4.51 0.20 4.77
C GLY A 217 4.19 1.16 5.92
N GLY A 218 4.49 0.74 7.14
CA GLY A 218 4.27 1.52 8.37
C GLY A 218 2.80 1.67 8.82
N ILE A 219 1.83 1.26 8.01
CA ILE A 219 0.39 1.43 8.26
C ILE A 219 -0.11 0.33 9.19
N LYS A 220 -0.64 0.72 10.35
CA LYS A 220 -1.10 -0.18 11.41
C LYS A 220 -2.59 0.00 11.75
N SER A 221 -3.19 1.11 11.34
CA SER A 221 -4.54 1.53 11.72
C SER A 221 -5.24 2.33 10.62
N PRO A 222 -6.58 2.46 10.67
CA PRO A 222 -7.31 3.37 9.77
C PRO A 222 -6.82 4.83 9.88
N GLY A 223 -6.39 5.27 11.07
CA GLY A 223 -5.80 6.59 11.26
C GLY A 223 -4.50 6.82 10.48
N ASP A 224 -3.68 5.78 10.29
CA ASP A 224 -2.45 5.90 9.49
C ASP A 224 -2.77 5.98 8.00
N ILE A 225 -3.82 5.30 7.53
CA ILE A 225 -4.36 5.46 6.17
C ILE A 225 -4.81 6.90 5.95
N ALA A 226 -5.59 7.45 6.90
CA ALA A 226 -6.04 8.84 6.83
C ALA A 226 -4.88 9.84 6.79
N LYS A 227 -3.81 9.61 7.59
CA LYS A 227 -2.59 10.42 7.55
C LYS A 227 -1.89 10.33 6.19
N ALA A 228 -1.75 9.13 5.63
CA ALA A 228 -1.13 8.94 4.31
C ALA A 228 -1.89 9.71 3.21
N ILE A 229 -3.22 9.62 3.20
CA ILE A 229 -4.07 10.35 2.24
C ILE A 229 -3.98 11.87 2.47
N ALA A 230 -4.05 12.33 3.71
CA ALA A 230 -3.94 13.75 4.05
C ALA A 230 -2.56 14.34 3.70
N LEU A 231 -1.48 13.54 3.75
CA LEU A 231 -0.15 13.94 3.26
C LEU A 231 -0.14 14.12 1.73
N GLY A 232 -1.02 13.44 0.99
CA GLY A 232 -1.14 13.56 -0.46
C GLY A 232 -1.03 12.25 -1.23
N ALA A 233 -0.88 11.09 -0.55
CA ALA A 233 -0.91 9.79 -1.22
C ALA A 233 -2.26 9.57 -1.92
N ASP A 234 -2.23 8.85 -3.04
CA ASP A 234 -3.46 8.49 -3.76
C ASP A 234 -4.14 7.27 -3.16
N SER A 235 -3.36 6.35 -2.58
CA SER A 235 -3.86 5.14 -1.93
C SER A 235 -2.86 4.61 -0.90
N ALA A 236 -3.31 3.65 -0.10
CA ALA A 236 -2.54 2.96 0.92
C ALA A 236 -2.44 1.47 0.61
N MET A 237 -1.22 0.91 0.60
CA MET A 237 -1.00 -0.53 0.45
C MET A 237 -0.93 -1.21 1.81
N LEU A 238 -1.74 -2.25 1.96
CA LEU A 238 -1.91 -2.96 3.23
C LEU A 238 -1.39 -4.40 3.16
N GLY A 239 -0.45 -4.73 4.05
CA GLY A 239 0.01 -6.08 4.30
C GLY A 239 -0.56 -6.62 5.63
N ARG A 240 0.07 -6.23 6.76
CA ARG A 240 -0.27 -6.74 8.11
C ARG A 240 -1.73 -6.53 8.51
N MET A 241 -2.36 -5.43 8.10
CA MET A 241 -3.77 -5.19 8.44
C MET A 241 -4.70 -6.24 7.84
N LEU A 242 -4.43 -6.69 6.61
CA LEU A 242 -5.20 -7.72 5.92
C LEU A 242 -4.74 -9.14 6.30
N ALA A 243 -3.47 -9.33 6.65
CA ALA A 243 -2.93 -10.62 7.03
C ALA A 243 -3.68 -11.22 8.24
N GLY A 244 -3.84 -12.56 8.26
CA GLY A 244 -4.60 -13.29 9.29
C GLY A 244 -6.11 -13.35 9.05
N THR A 245 -6.62 -12.77 7.96
CA THR A 245 -8.04 -12.94 7.59
C THR A 245 -8.29 -14.28 6.91
N LYS A 246 -9.56 -14.66 6.79
CA LYS A 246 -9.99 -15.94 6.20
C LYS A 246 -9.45 -16.09 4.78
N GLU A 247 -9.48 -15.02 3.99
CA GLU A 247 -9.18 -14.99 2.57
C GLU A 247 -7.68 -14.95 2.25
N THR A 248 -6.80 -14.67 3.25
CA THR A 248 -5.35 -14.79 3.05
C THR A 248 -4.95 -16.25 2.80
N PRO A 249 -3.89 -16.52 2.01
CA PRO A 249 -3.35 -17.86 1.84
C PRO A 249 -2.91 -18.51 3.16
N GLY A 250 -2.81 -19.83 3.14
CA GLY A 250 -2.35 -20.65 4.28
C GLY A 250 -3.49 -21.06 5.23
N GLU A 251 -3.20 -22.10 6.00
CA GLU A 251 -4.13 -22.73 6.91
C GLU A 251 -4.29 -21.94 8.22
N VAL A 252 -5.45 -22.09 8.86
CA VAL A 252 -5.70 -21.62 10.22
C VAL A 252 -5.12 -22.63 11.20
N ILE A 253 -4.22 -22.20 12.05
CA ILE A 253 -3.52 -23.03 13.03
C ILE A 253 -4.12 -22.73 14.42
N LYS A 254 -4.57 -23.79 15.12
CA LYS A 254 -4.99 -23.64 16.52
C LYS A 254 -3.77 -23.85 17.43
N TYR A 255 -3.48 -22.85 18.26
CA TYR A 255 -2.43 -22.91 19.28
C TYR A 255 -2.92 -22.20 20.55
N ASP A 256 -2.82 -22.87 21.70
CA ASP A 256 -3.23 -22.34 23.02
C ASP A 256 -4.65 -21.74 23.02
N ASP A 257 -5.62 -22.53 22.52
CA ASP A 257 -7.03 -22.15 22.31
C ASP A 257 -7.31 -20.91 21.47
N GLN A 258 -6.28 -20.36 20.83
CA GLN A 258 -6.39 -19.27 19.86
C GLN A 258 -6.15 -19.76 18.44
N LEU A 259 -6.74 -19.03 17.48
CA LEU A 259 -6.56 -19.29 16.05
C LEU A 259 -5.53 -18.31 15.47
N TRP A 260 -4.62 -18.82 14.66
CA TRP A 260 -3.49 -18.09 14.09
C TRP A 260 -3.34 -18.39 12.60
N LYS A 261 -2.70 -17.48 11.87
CA LYS A 261 -2.19 -17.71 10.52
C LYS A 261 -0.73 -17.27 10.41
N LYS A 262 0.01 -17.88 9.48
CA LYS A 262 1.37 -17.47 9.16
C LYS A 262 1.37 -16.17 8.38
N TYR A 263 2.31 -15.29 8.68
CA TYR A 263 2.56 -14.06 7.97
C TYR A 263 4.05 -13.93 7.67
N ARG A 264 4.39 -13.75 6.38
CA ARG A 264 5.77 -13.78 5.89
C ARG A 264 6.08 -12.55 5.07
N GLY A 265 7.31 -12.04 5.20
CA GLY A 265 7.86 -11.03 4.29
C GLY A 265 8.13 -11.63 2.90
N SER A 266 7.96 -10.85 1.83
CA SER A 266 8.22 -11.30 0.45
C SER A 266 9.66 -11.75 0.21
N ALA A 267 10.62 -11.29 1.02
CA ALA A 267 12.04 -11.68 0.99
C ALA A 267 12.40 -12.66 2.12
N SER A 268 11.44 -13.37 2.74
CA SER A 268 11.71 -14.36 3.78
C SER A 268 12.24 -15.67 3.21
N PHE A 269 12.91 -16.46 4.05
CA PHE A 269 13.44 -17.78 3.67
C PHE A 269 12.34 -18.71 3.13
N GLY A 270 11.16 -18.71 3.74
CA GLY A 270 10.04 -19.54 3.32
C GLY A 270 9.52 -19.23 1.90
N VAL A 271 9.73 -18.01 1.41
CA VAL A 271 9.34 -17.59 0.05
C VAL A 271 10.46 -17.86 -0.96
N LYS A 272 11.72 -17.55 -0.60
CA LYS A 272 12.87 -17.72 -1.51
C LYS A 272 13.30 -19.17 -1.69
N MET A 273 13.09 -20.03 -0.67
CA MET A 273 13.48 -21.45 -0.63
C MET A 273 14.96 -21.73 -1.03
N LYS A 274 15.84 -20.73 -0.86
CA LYS A 274 17.27 -20.78 -1.20
C LYS A 274 18.08 -20.12 -0.08
N ASN A 275 19.34 -20.53 0.05
CA ASN A 275 20.32 -19.87 0.96
C ASN A 275 20.81 -18.52 0.39
N GLU A 276 19.87 -17.67 -0.02
CA GLU A 276 20.14 -16.32 -0.45
C GLU A 276 19.97 -15.35 0.73
N PHE A 277 20.48 -14.13 0.57
CA PHE A 277 20.34 -13.08 1.56
C PHE A 277 18.86 -12.80 1.86
N ILE A 278 18.48 -12.86 3.15
CA ILE A 278 17.10 -12.80 3.63
C ILE A 278 16.84 -11.44 4.26
N GLU A 279 15.82 -10.73 3.77
CA GLU A 279 15.38 -9.43 4.25
C GLU A 279 13.94 -9.44 4.78
N GLY A 280 13.42 -10.60 5.19
CA GLY A 280 12.07 -10.75 5.70
C GLY A 280 11.96 -11.86 6.73
N GLU A 281 11.06 -11.66 7.70
CA GLU A 281 10.76 -12.62 8.76
C GLU A 281 9.43 -13.33 8.53
N GLU A 282 9.29 -14.51 9.18
CA GLU A 282 8.02 -15.23 9.33
C GLU A 282 7.53 -15.06 10.78
N THR A 283 6.25 -14.74 10.94
CA THR A 283 5.61 -14.62 12.24
C THR A 283 4.20 -15.20 12.21
N MET A 284 3.66 -15.47 13.39
CA MET A 284 2.26 -15.84 13.55
C MET A 284 1.44 -14.61 13.91
N ILE A 285 0.26 -14.47 13.30
CA ILE A 285 -0.67 -13.41 13.67
C ILE A 285 -2.04 -14.00 13.99
N PRO A 286 -2.81 -13.38 14.92
CA PRO A 286 -4.14 -13.85 15.26
C PRO A 286 -5.05 -13.92 14.04
N TYR A 287 -5.86 -14.97 13.96
CA TYR A 287 -6.91 -15.08 12.96
C TYR A 287 -8.00 -14.03 13.19
N LYS A 288 -8.37 -13.30 12.14
CA LYS A 288 -9.25 -12.13 12.22
C LYS A 288 -10.66 -12.37 11.65
N GLY A 289 -10.96 -13.59 11.16
CA GLY A 289 -12.20 -13.83 10.44
C GLY A 289 -12.21 -13.24 9.02
N ALA A 290 -13.38 -12.91 8.50
CA ALA A 290 -13.52 -12.40 7.13
C ALA A 290 -12.85 -11.04 6.93
N VAL A 291 -12.17 -10.85 5.79
CA VAL A 291 -11.53 -9.59 5.40
C VAL A 291 -12.54 -8.44 5.32
N LYS A 292 -13.78 -8.73 4.96
CA LYS A 292 -14.86 -7.75 4.94
C LYS A 292 -14.97 -6.97 6.25
N ASN A 293 -14.87 -7.63 7.39
CA ASN A 293 -14.95 -6.96 8.71
C ASN A 293 -13.77 -5.99 8.91
N VAL A 294 -12.59 -6.33 8.41
CA VAL A 294 -11.42 -5.44 8.45
C VAL A 294 -11.63 -4.23 7.55
N ILE A 295 -12.14 -4.44 6.33
CA ILE A 295 -12.43 -3.36 5.36
C ILE A 295 -13.53 -2.44 5.88
N ASP A 296 -14.61 -2.98 6.46
CA ASP A 296 -15.68 -2.19 7.08
C ASP A 296 -15.12 -1.31 8.21
N GLY A 297 -14.27 -1.86 9.08
CA GLY A 297 -13.60 -1.10 10.15
C GLY A 297 -12.67 0.00 9.62
N ILE A 298 -11.96 -0.26 8.52
CA ILE A 298 -11.13 0.76 7.85
C ILE A 298 -12.01 1.87 7.28
N SER A 299 -13.09 1.53 6.58
CA SER A 299 -14.04 2.47 6.03
C SER A 299 -14.62 3.38 7.11
N ASP A 300 -15.07 2.80 8.21
CA ASP A 300 -15.63 3.54 9.35
C ASP A 300 -14.61 4.49 9.98
N GLY A 301 -13.36 4.03 10.15
CA GLY A 301 -12.28 4.83 10.70
C GLY A 301 -11.92 6.01 9.79
N LEU A 302 -11.80 5.76 8.47
CA LEU A 302 -11.49 6.80 7.49
C LEU A 302 -12.60 7.85 7.42
N LYS A 303 -13.86 7.43 7.32
CA LYS A 303 -15.03 8.31 7.32
C LYS A 303 -15.15 9.12 8.63
N SER A 304 -14.80 8.52 9.76
CA SER A 304 -14.70 9.25 11.04
C SER A 304 -13.67 10.36 10.97
N THR A 305 -12.45 10.06 10.51
CA THR A 305 -11.39 11.07 10.36
C THR A 305 -11.85 12.20 9.44
N MET A 306 -12.41 11.87 8.27
CA MET A 306 -12.90 12.87 7.32
C MET A 306 -14.00 13.74 7.94
N SER A 307 -14.88 13.17 8.75
CA SER A 307 -15.88 13.92 9.51
C SER A 307 -15.25 14.91 10.48
N TYR A 308 -14.23 14.53 11.26
CA TYR A 308 -13.49 15.45 12.15
C TYR A 308 -12.72 16.54 11.39
N MET A 309 -12.26 16.22 10.18
CA MET A 309 -11.54 17.16 9.32
C MET A 309 -12.48 18.03 8.46
N ASN A 310 -13.81 17.84 8.58
CA ASN A 310 -14.82 18.50 7.74
C ASN A 310 -14.56 18.30 6.24
N CYS A 311 -14.30 17.05 5.82
CA CYS A 311 -14.02 16.65 4.44
C CYS A 311 -15.11 15.70 3.95
N LEU A 312 -15.77 16.04 2.83
CA LEU A 312 -16.78 15.18 2.19
C LEU A 312 -16.17 14.18 1.20
N SER A 313 -14.95 14.47 0.70
CA SER A 313 -14.24 13.63 -0.26
C SER A 313 -12.76 13.43 0.12
N LEU A 314 -12.11 12.42 -0.47
CA LEU A 314 -10.66 12.21 -0.30
C LEU A 314 -9.83 13.37 -0.86
N GLY A 315 -10.33 14.07 -1.90
CA GLY A 315 -9.70 15.28 -2.43
C GLY A 315 -9.61 16.38 -1.37
N GLU A 316 -10.72 16.64 -0.69
CA GLU A 316 -10.75 17.62 0.40
C GLU A 316 -9.84 17.23 1.57
N LEU A 317 -9.71 15.93 1.87
CA LEU A 317 -8.80 15.46 2.92
C LEU A 317 -7.33 15.75 2.58
N LYS A 318 -6.93 15.64 1.32
CA LYS A 318 -5.58 16.00 0.85
C LYS A 318 -5.29 17.50 0.99
N GLU A 319 -6.30 18.35 0.90
CA GLU A 319 -6.19 19.78 1.08
C GLU A 319 -6.08 20.19 2.56
N LYS A 320 -6.67 19.40 3.47
CA LYS A 320 -6.66 19.62 4.94
C LYS A 320 -5.39 19.09 5.62
N ASN A 321 -4.24 19.41 5.09
CA ASN A 321 -2.92 18.89 5.46
C ASN A 321 -2.33 19.53 6.74
N THR A 322 -3.08 19.52 7.84
CA THR A 322 -2.64 20.07 9.13
C THR A 322 -2.29 18.96 10.12
N PHE A 323 -1.09 19.03 10.65
CA PHE A 323 -0.54 18.00 11.53
C PHE A 323 0.04 18.61 12.81
N THR A 324 0.17 17.80 13.84
CA THR A 324 0.99 18.08 15.02
C THR A 324 2.03 16.97 15.18
N LEU A 325 3.21 17.33 15.66
CA LEU A 325 4.22 16.37 16.06
C LEU A 325 3.90 15.81 17.44
N LEU A 326 4.10 14.53 17.61
CA LEU A 326 3.86 13.80 18.85
C LEU A 326 5.19 13.58 19.59
N SER A 327 5.22 13.82 20.88
CA SER A 327 6.26 13.28 21.76
C SER A 327 6.00 11.80 22.03
N ASN A 328 7.01 11.06 22.50
CA ASN A 328 6.81 9.67 22.94
C ASN A 328 5.71 9.55 24.00
N SER A 329 5.58 10.49 24.92
CA SER A 329 4.53 10.49 25.94
C SER A 329 3.14 10.67 25.30
N SER A 330 2.99 11.58 24.34
CA SER A 330 1.74 11.78 23.61
C SER A 330 1.37 10.57 22.75
N TYR A 331 2.36 9.89 22.18
CA TYR A 331 2.14 8.64 21.46
C TYR A 331 1.62 7.53 22.40
N LEU A 332 2.28 7.34 23.55
CA LEU A 332 1.89 6.34 24.54
C LEU A 332 0.49 6.62 25.15
N GLU A 333 0.13 7.90 25.32
CA GLU A 333 -1.19 8.29 25.81
C GLU A 333 -2.33 7.88 24.88
N ARG A 334 -2.08 7.78 23.56
CA ARG A 334 -3.05 7.33 22.55
C ARG A 334 -3.33 5.83 22.59
N LEU A 335 -2.43 5.04 23.17
CA LEU A 335 -2.59 3.60 23.22
C LEU A 335 -3.68 3.23 24.24
N PRO A 336 -4.53 2.21 23.94
CA PRO A 336 -5.51 1.73 24.89
C PRO A 336 -4.81 1.33 26.19
N LYS A 337 -5.27 1.88 27.31
CA LYS A 337 -4.82 1.43 28.63
C LYS A 337 -5.41 0.04 28.87
N LYS A 338 -4.54 -0.95 29.01
CA LYS A 338 -4.92 -2.32 29.40
C LYS A 338 -5.14 -2.40 30.91
#